data_8bdb96cfe922d320ee71fbe82dcb3f60
#
_entry.id   8bdb96cfe922d320ee71fbe82dcb3f60
#
_cell.length_a   1.000
_cell.length_b   1.000
_cell.length_c   1.000
_cell.angle_alpha   90.00
_cell.angle_beta   90.00
_cell.angle_gamma   90.00
#
_symmetry.space_group_name_H-M   'P 1'
#
loop_
_entity.id
_entity.type
_entity.pdbx_description
1 polymer ?
#
loop_
_entity_poly.entity_id
_entity_poly.type
_entity_poly.pdbx_seq_one_letter_code
_entity_poly.pdbx_strand_id
1 'polypeptide(L)'
;MFNQIKVKKLIMLQEKAGNIAGLIWNALSASESALTFKQIKKTTKLAEKDFNLGLGWLLREDKIATTDTGDDKDPYAYSLK
;
A
#
# COMPACT_ATOMS: atom_id res chain seq x y z
N MET A 1 0.20 25.75 -20.71
CA MET A 1 0.74 25.85 -19.35
C MET A 1 -0.10 25.12 -18.32
N PHE A 2 -1.40 25.37 -18.26
CA PHE A 2 -2.29 24.69 -17.31
C PHE A 2 -2.39 23.19 -17.56
N ASN A 3 -2.39 22.77 -18.82
CA ASN A 3 -2.45 21.35 -19.16
C ASN A 3 -1.22 20.57 -18.70
N GLN A 4 -0.05 21.22 -18.76
CA GLN A 4 1.18 20.60 -18.28
C GLN A 4 1.17 20.39 -16.78
N ILE A 5 0.57 21.35 -16.03
CA ILE A 5 0.45 21.23 -14.59
C ILE A 5 -0.46 20.05 -14.24
N LYS A 6 -1.57 19.87 -14.94
CA LYS A 6 -2.50 18.77 -14.74
C LYS A 6 -1.83 17.43 -15.04
N VAL A 7 -1.07 17.37 -16.13
CA VAL A 7 -0.34 16.15 -16.51
C VAL A 7 0.69 15.81 -15.45
N LYS A 8 1.43 16.81 -14.94
CA LYS A 8 2.40 16.59 -13.87
C LYS A 8 1.72 16.02 -12.62
N LYS A 9 0.55 16.56 -12.25
CA LYS A 9 -0.18 16.04 -11.09
C LYS A 9 -0.55 14.57 -11.26
N LEU A 10 -1.02 14.18 -12.43
CA LEU A 10 -1.37 12.79 -12.71
C LEU A 10 -0.15 11.88 -12.64
N ILE A 11 0.96 12.30 -13.23
CA ILE A 11 2.22 11.56 -13.19
C ILE A 11 2.70 11.44 -11.74
N MET A 12 2.66 12.54 -10.98
CA MET A 12 3.07 12.54 -9.58
C MET A 12 2.22 11.61 -8.75
N LEU A 13 0.92 11.53 -9.01
CA LEU A 13 0.04 10.62 -8.29
C LEU A 13 0.38 9.16 -8.58
N GLN A 14 0.67 8.83 -9.83
CA GLN A 14 1.09 7.49 -10.20
C GLN A 14 2.43 7.14 -9.56
N GLU A 15 3.38 8.06 -9.58
CA GLU A 15 4.66 7.85 -8.92
C GLU A 15 4.49 7.66 -7.41
N LYS A 16 3.63 8.47 -6.82
CA LYS A 16 3.32 8.36 -5.39
C LYS A 16 2.73 6.99 -5.07
N ALA A 17 1.77 6.54 -5.85
CA ALA A 17 1.15 5.22 -5.66
C ALA A 17 2.18 4.11 -5.78
N GLY A 18 3.06 4.16 -6.77
CA GLY A 18 4.12 3.19 -6.96
C GLY A 18 5.14 3.21 -5.83
N ASN A 19 5.51 4.40 -5.34
CA ASN A 19 6.46 4.54 -4.23
C ASN A 19 5.86 3.98 -2.94
N ILE A 20 4.60 4.28 -2.68
CA ILE A 20 3.89 3.75 -1.50
C ILE A 20 3.77 2.24 -1.60
N ALA A 21 3.41 1.73 -2.76
CA ALA A 21 3.34 0.29 -2.99
C ALA A 21 4.68 -0.38 -2.70
N GLY A 22 5.78 0.25 -3.10
CA GLY A 22 7.13 -0.23 -2.80
C GLY A 22 7.43 -0.26 -1.31
N LEU A 23 6.99 0.74 -0.55
CA LEU A 23 7.17 0.76 0.90
C LEU A 23 6.39 -0.38 1.56
N ILE A 24 5.15 -0.61 1.13
CA ILE A 24 4.34 -1.70 1.65
C ILE A 24 4.99 -3.04 1.29
N TRP A 25 5.40 -3.20 0.04
CA TRP A 25 6.05 -4.42 -0.44
C TRP A 25 7.30 -4.73 0.39
N ASN A 26 8.13 -3.71 0.64
CA ASN A 26 9.35 -3.89 1.43
C ASN A 26 9.03 -4.31 2.87
N ALA A 27 8.01 -3.73 3.47
CA ALA A 27 7.58 -4.10 4.82
C ALA A 27 7.15 -5.57 4.87
N LEU A 28 6.37 -6.00 3.88
CA LEU A 28 5.92 -7.39 3.80
C LEU A 28 7.07 -8.34 3.51
N SER A 29 7.99 -7.93 2.64
CA SER A 29 9.17 -8.73 2.29
C SER A 29 10.08 -8.97 3.49
N ALA A 30 10.17 -7.99 4.39
CA ALA A 30 11.01 -8.10 5.58
C ALA A 30 10.35 -8.91 6.71
N SER A 31 9.07 -9.25 6.57
CA SER A 31 8.33 -9.96 7.60
C SER A 31 8.18 -11.43 7.23
N GLU A 32 8.32 -12.32 8.22
CA GLU A 32 8.11 -13.74 8.04
C GLU A 32 6.63 -14.12 8.09
N SER A 33 5.79 -13.22 8.59
CA SER A 33 4.36 -13.48 8.73
C SER A 33 3.57 -12.35 8.09
N ALA A 34 2.27 -12.60 7.85
CA ALA A 34 1.38 -11.58 7.33
C ALA A 34 1.29 -10.40 8.30
N LEU A 35 1.18 -9.20 7.76
CA LEU A 35 1.08 -7.96 8.53
C LEU A 35 -0.28 -7.31 8.33
N THR A 36 -0.86 -6.79 9.42
CA THR A 36 -2.07 -5.97 9.35
C THR A 36 -1.73 -4.54 8.96
N PHE A 37 -2.76 -3.74 8.66
CA PHE A 37 -2.57 -2.32 8.38
C PHE A 37 -1.83 -1.62 9.54
N LYS A 38 -2.24 -1.88 10.78
CA LYS A 38 -1.61 -1.24 11.94
C LYS A 38 -0.13 -1.55 12.03
N GLN A 39 0.25 -2.80 11.75
CA GLN A 39 1.64 -3.21 11.76
C GLN A 39 2.43 -2.57 10.62
N ILE A 40 1.86 -2.50 9.43
CA ILE A 40 2.49 -1.85 8.28
C ILE A 40 2.62 -0.35 8.55
N LYS A 41 1.59 0.28 9.09
CA LYS A 41 1.61 1.70 9.44
C LYS A 41 2.72 2.01 10.45
N LYS A 42 2.91 1.16 11.43
CA LYS A 42 3.95 1.33 12.44
C LYS A 42 5.35 1.32 11.81
N THR A 43 5.55 0.45 10.83
CA THR A 43 6.84 0.32 10.16
C THR A 43 7.06 1.43 9.13
N THR A 44 6.06 1.73 8.32
CA THR A 44 6.18 2.65 7.18
C THR A 44 5.81 4.08 7.50
N LYS A 45 5.06 4.31 8.59
CA LYS A 45 4.51 5.62 8.96
C LYS A 45 3.50 6.17 7.95
N LEU A 46 2.96 5.33 7.10
CA LEU A 46 1.97 5.75 6.11
C LEU A 46 0.64 6.09 6.77
N ALA A 47 0.01 7.17 6.31
CA ALA A 47 -1.37 7.45 6.63
C ALA A 47 -2.28 6.42 5.95
N GLU A 48 -3.46 6.20 6.52
CA GLU A 48 -4.42 5.22 5.97
C GLU A 48 -4.75 5.49 4.51
N LYS A 49 -4.94 6.77 4.16
CA LYS A 49 -5.23 7.19 2.80
C LYS A 49 -4.13 6.75 1.83
N ASP A 50 -2.88 6.98 2.21
CA ASP A 50 -1.74 6.61 1.39
C ASP A 50 -1.57 5.10 1.33
N PHE A 51 -1.75 4.43 2.46
CA PHE A 51 -1.71 2.98 2.51
C PHE A 51 -2.72 2.37 1.53
N ASN A 52 -3.96 2.87 1.54
CA ASN A 52 -5.01 2.35 0.66
C ASN A 52 -4.66 2.56 -0.81
N LEU A 53 -4.03 3.67 -1.14
CA LEU A 53 -3.58 3.94 -2.51
C LEU A 53 -2.56 2.89 -2.98
N GLY A 54 -1.53 2.64 -2.17
CA GLY A 54 -0.51 1.66 -2.50
C GLY A 54 -1.03 0.23 -2.45
N LEU A 55 -1.94 -0.05 -1.51
CA LEU A 55 -2.56 -1.36 -1.40
C LEU A 55 -3.37 -1.69 -2.65
N GLY A 56 -4.15 -0.74 -3.14
CA GLY A 56 -4.91 -0.93 -4.38
C GLY A 56 -4.01 -1.25 -5.56
N TRP A 57 -2.87 -0.57 -5.64
CA TRP A 57 -1.88 -0.85 -6.66
C TRP A 57 -1.38 -2.29 -6.60
N LEU A 58 -1.00 -2.75 -5.40
CA LEU A 58 -0.47 -4.10 -5.21
C LEU A 58 -1.53 -5.17 -5.46
N LEU A 59 -2.77 -4.92 -5.07
CA LEU A 59 -3.88 -5.84 -5.33
C LEU A 59 -4.12 -5.98 -6.83
N ARG A 60 -4.11 -4.87 -7.56
CA ARG A 60 -4.27 -4.88 -9.01
C ARG A 60 -3.16 -5.65 -9.70
N GLU A 61 -1.94 -5.52 -9.20
CA GLU A 61 -0.79 -6.23 -9.75
C GLU A 61 -0.72 -7.69 -9.29
N ASP A 62 -1.64 -8.11 -8.45
CA ASP A 62 -1.71 -9.48 -7.93
C ASP A 62 -0.43 -9.91 -7.20
N LYS A 63 0.16 -8.98 -6.46
CA LYS A 63 1.43 -9.22 -5.76
C LYS A 63 1.28 -9.55 -4.29
N ILE A 64 0.08 -9.38 -3.76
CA ILE A 64 -0.18 -9.65 -2.34
C ILE A 64 -1.40 -10.52 -2.16
N ALA A 65 -1.39 -11.29 -1.09
CA ALA A 65 -2.52 -12.08 -0.63
C ALA A 65 -3.08 -11.45 0.63
N THR A 66 -4.39 -11.60 0.85
CA THR A 66 -5.07 -11.10 2.03
C THR A 66 -5.65 -12.26 2.82
N THR A 67 -5.64 -12.12 4.14
CA THR A 67 -6.20 -13.10 5.06
C THR A 67 -7.09 -12.36 6.06
N ASP A 68 -8.24 -12.91 6.38
CA ASP A 68 -9.14 -12.35 7.37
C ASP A 68 -8.57 -12.59 8.77
N THR A 69 -8.48 -11.53 9.57
CA THR A 69 -7.95 -11.62 10.94
C THR A 69 -9.02 -11.92 11.97
N GLY A 70 -10.28 -11.71 11.63
CA GLY A 70 -11.38 -11.78 12.60
C GLY A 70 -11.51 -10.54 13.47
N ASP A 71 -10.68 -9.52 13.29
CA ASP A 71 -10.70 -8.27 14.04
C ASP A 71 -11.44 -7.19 13.22
N ASP A 72 -12.58 -6.70 13.73
CA ASP A 72 -13.37 -5.70 13.02
C ASP A 72 -12.63 -4.39 12.78
N LYS A 73 -11.68 -4.05 13.64
CA LYS A 73 -10.94 -2.79 13.52
C LYS A 73 -9.78 -2.88 12.53
N ASP A 74 -9.27 -4.06 12.30
CA ASP A 74 -8.14 -4.29 11.39
C ASP A 74 -8.36 -5.65 10.71
N PRO A 75 -9.33 -5.71 9.78
CA PRO A 75 -9.90 -7.00 9.35
C PRO A 75 -9.00 -7.85 8.46
N TYR A 76 -7.94 -7.28 7.90
CA TYR A 76 -7.10 -7.99 6.95
C TYR A 76 -5.65 -8.00 7.36
N ALA A 77 -4.99 -9.14 7.13
CA ALA A 77 -3.55 -9.24 7.15
C ALA A 77 -3.07 -9.47 5.71
N TYR A 78 -1.91 -8.93 5.37
CA TYR A 78 -1.38 -8.93 4.01
C TYR A 78 -0.04 -9.65 3.99
N SER A 79 0.19 -10.40 2.91
CA SER A 79 1.46 -11.08 2.68
C SER A 79 1.80 -11.05 1.20
N LEU A 80 3.05 -11.25 0.85
CA LEU A 80 3.46 -11.38 -0.54
C LEU A 80 2.98 -12.73 -1.10
N LYS A 81 2.62 -12.69 -2.38
CA LYS A 81 2.29 -13.92 -3.09
C LYS A 81 3.51 -14.67 -3.52
#